data_37cdd96a5ebfd6e453c1d39285344ab0
#
_entry.id   37cdd96a5ebfd6e453c1d39285344ab0
#
_cell.length_a   1.000
_cell.length_b   1.000
_cell.length_c   1.000
_cell.angle_alpha   90.00
_cell.angle_beta   90.00
_cell.angle_gamma   90.00
#
_symmetry.space_group_name_H-M   'P 1'
#
loop_
_entity.id
_entity.type
_entity.pdbx_description
1 polymer ?
#
loop_
_entity_poly.entity_id
_entity_poly.type
_entity_poly.pdbx_seq_one_letter_code
_entity_poly.pdbx_strand_id
1 'polypeptide(L)'
;MKMTTEEAFVKTLQMHGIDNAFGIIGSAFMPISDLFPKAGITFWDCAHEGSGGMMADGYTRASGKMSMMIAQNGPGITNFVTAVKTAYWNHTPLLLITPQAANRTIGQGGFQETEQMALFKDMVAYQEEVRDPVRIAEVLNRVIMNAKRLSAPAQINIPRDVWTQVVDIELPVPVEFERPAGGADAIAEAAKLLSEAKFPVILNGAGVVIGGAIPASMALAERLDAPVCVGYQHNDAFPGSHRLFAGPLGYNGSKAAMELISKADVVLALGTRLNPFSTLPGYGLDYWPKQAKIIQVDINPNRIGLTKKVTIGIVADAKKAAESILAKLSPNAGNAGRDERKNLISTTKSRWAQELSSMDHEDDDPGTTWNQRARASKPDWMSPRMAWRAIQSALPKNAIISSDIGNNCAIGNAYPTFEEGRKYLAPGLFGPCGYGLPSIIGAKIACRDVPVVGFAGDGAFGIAVTELTAIGRKEWPPITIVVFRNYQWGAEKRNSTLWYNDNFVGTELDPEVSYADLAKACGLQGVKARTQDELRDALAKAVEDQMKHGKTTLIEAMINQELGEPFRRDAMKKPVEVAGISASDMRPQLLA
;
A
#
# COMPACT_ATOMS: atom_id res chain seq x y z
N MET A 1 -4.54 32.08 -26.76
CA MET A 1 -5.39 31.27 -27.68
C MET A 1 -6.80 31.21 -27.12
N LYS A 2 -7.83 31.63 -27.91
CA LYS A 2 -9.23 31.54 -27.44
C LYS A 2 -9.69 30.08 -27.41
N MET A 3 -10.15 29.62 -26.26
CA MET A 3 -10.73 28.29 -26.06
C MET A 3 -11.65 28.31 -24.83
N THR A 4 -12.43 27.27 -24.63
CA THR A 4 -13.22 27.15 -23.40
C THR A 4 -12.35 26.72 -22.23
N THR A 5 -12.78 27.00 -21.02
CA THR A 5 -12.07 26.63 -19.79
C THR A 5 -11.92 25.12 -19.66
N GLU A 6 -12.94 24.32 -20.04
CA GLU A 6 -12.90 22.88 -20.08
C GLU A 6 -11.92 22.33 -21.12
N GLU A 7 -11.83 22.95 -22.32
CA GLU A 7 -10.80 22.57 -23.32
C GLU A 7 -9.39 22.82 -22.79
N ALA A 8 -9.15 23.98 -22.16
CA ALA A 8 -7.85 24.31 -21.55
C ALA A 8 -7.49 23.32 -20.43
N PHE A 9 -8.47 22.94 -19.61
CA PHE A 9 -8.28 21.97 -18.54
C PHE A 9 -7.88 20.60 -19.10
N VAL A 10 -8.64 20.06 -20.04
CA VAL A 10 -8.40 18.74 -20.62
C VAL A 10 -7.08 18.69 -21.40
N LYS A 11 -6.75 19.74 -22.16
CA LYS A 11 -5.44 19.85 -22.83
C LYS A 11 -4.27 19.85 -21.84
N THR A 12 -4.43 20.51 -20.71
CA THR A 12 -3.39 20.50 -19.65
C THR A 12 -3.22 19.07 -19.08
N LEU A 13 -4.31 18.32 -18.86
CA LEU A 13 -4.22 16.90 -18.46
C LEU A 13 -3.45 16.07 -19.47
N GLN A 14 -3.74 16.23 -20.77
CA GLN A 14 -3.04 15.54 -21.87
C GLN A 14 -1.53 15.85 -21.89
N MET A 15 -1.16 17.13 -21.70
CA MET A 15 0.25 17.57 -21.66
C MET A 15 1.02 16.91 -20.50
N HIS A 16 0.34 16.57 -19.42
CA HIS A 16 0.92 15.86 -18.27
C HIS A 16 0.84 14.33 -18.36
N GLY A 17 0.21 13.78 -19.43
CA GLY A 17 0.04 12.35 -19.63
C GLY A 17 -0.95 11.71 -18.66
N ILE A 18 -1.95 12.45 -18.19
CA ILE A 18 -3.03 11.96 -17.32
C ILE A 18 -4.18 11.50 -18.22
N ASP A 19 -4.34 10.19 -18.35
CA ASP A 19 -5.25 9.54 -19.29
C ASP A 19 -6.30 8.62 -18.62
N ASN A 20 -6.31 8.55 -17.27
CA ASN A 20 -7.27 7.75 -16.52
C ASN A 20 -7.86 8.54 -15.35
N ALA A 21 -9.20 8.52 -15.26
CA ALA A 21 -10.01 9.14 -14.21
C ALA A 21 -10.85 8.07 -13.50
N PHE A 22 -10.97 8.18 -12.19
CA PHE A 22 -11.71 7.24 -11.33
C PHE A 22 -12.72 7.99 -10.47
N GLY A 23 -13.94 7.47 -10.40
CA GLY A 23 -14.99 8.05 -9.57
C GLY A 23 -16.39 7.68 -10.03
N ILE A 24 -17.39 8.47 -9.64
CA ILE A 24 -18.77 8.35 -10.12
C ILE A 24 -19.13 9.64 -10.85
N ILE A 25 -19.78 9.48 -12.02
CA ILE A 25 -20.17 10.62 -12.85
C ILE A 25 -21.07 11.59 -12.08
N GLY A 26 -20.83 12.88 -12.27
CA GLY A 26 -21.61 13.92 -11.61
C GLY A 26 -21.76 15.17 -12.46
N SER A 27 -22.93 15.84 -12.33
CA SER A 27 -23.26 17.03 -13.13
C SER A 27 -22.32 18.21 -12.94
N ALA A 28 -21.60 18.26 -11.80
CA ALA A 28 -20.70 19.36 -11.48
C ALA A 28 -19.43 19.38 -12.35
N PHE A 29 -19.08 18.28 -13.02
CA PHE A 29 -17.93 18.21 -13.91
C PHE A 29 -18.23 17.66 -15.33
N MET A 30 -19.53 17.56 -15.68
CA MET A 30 -19.92 17.15 -17.03
C MET A 30 -19.23 17.93 -18.17
N PRO A 31 -18.97 19.25 -18.04
CA PRO A 31 -18.28 19.99 -19.10
C PRO A 31 -16.91 19.43 -19.48
N ILE A 32 -16.15 18.92 -18.51
CA ILE A 32 -14.84 18.27 -18.81
C ILE A 32 -15.00 16.80 -19.18
N SER A 33 -15.90 16.06 -18.54
CA SER A 33 -16.07 14.62 -18.83
C SER A 33 -16.62 14.36 -20.25
N ASP A 34 -17.40 15.28 -20.82
CA ASP A 34 -17.82 15.23 -22.23
C ASP A 34 -16.64 15.25 -23.21
N LEU A 35 -15.54 15.88 -22.82
CA LEU A 35 -14.33 15.96 -23.63
C LEU A 35 -13.39 14.75 -23.46
N PHE A 36 -13.54 13.97 -22.38
CA PHE A 36 -12.62 12.87 -22.07
C PHE A 36 -12.43 11.87 -23.22
N PRO A 37 -13.48 11.33 -23.87
CA PRO A 37 -13.29 10.39 -24.97
C PRO A 37 -12.49 10.97 -26.14
N LYS A 38 -12.74 12.24 -26.50
CA LYS A 38 -12.03 12.96 -27.56
C LYS A 38 -10.58 13.23 -27.20
N ALA A 39 -10.28 13.34 -25.91
CA ALA A 39 -8.94 13.58 -25.38
C ALA A 39 -8.15 12.29 -25.11
N GLY A 40 -8.73 11.11 -25.32
CA GLY A 40 -8.10 9.83 -24.98
C GLY A 40 -8.06 9.55 -23.48
N ILE A 41 -8.91 10.20 -22.70
CA ILE A 41 -9.03 9.98 -21.25
C ILE A 41 -10.17 8.98 -21.02
N THR A 42 -9.87 7.89 -20.30
CA THR A 42 -10.86 6.91 -19.88
C THR A 42 -11.39 7.26 -18.49
N PHE A 43 -12.72 7.36 -18.37
CA PHE A 43 -13.39 7.49 -17.08
C PHE A 43 -13.87 6.11 -16.61
N TRP A 44 -13.40 5.70 -15.43
CA TRP A 44 -13.75 4.44 -14.79
C TRP A 44 -14.81 4.70 -13.72
N ASP A 45 -16.05 4.40 -14.07
CA ASP A 45 -17.23 4.59 -13.22
C ASP A 45 -17.34 3.45 -12.20
N CYS A 46 -16.87 3.69 -10.98
CA CYS A 46 -16.85 2.73 -9.88
C CYS A 46 -18.22 2.64 -9.17
N ALA A 47 -18.39 1.68 -8.27
CA ALA A 47 -19.60 1.56 -7.47
C ALA A 47 -19.59 2.47 -6.22
N HIS A 48 -18.40 2.86 -5.75
CA HIS A 48 -18.21 3.77 -4.63
C HIS A 48 -16.94 4.61 -4.82
N GLU A 49 -16.99 5.92 -4.60
CA GLU A 49 -15.86 6.82 -4.86
C GLU A 49 -14.62 6.47 -4.05
N GLY A 50 -14.78 6.03 -2.79
CA GLY A 50 -13.66 5.57 -1.97
C GLY A 50 -12.89 4.43 -2.64
N SER A 51 -13.57 3.49 -3.25
CA SER A 51 -12.95 2.45 -4.08
C SER A 51 -12.31 3.03 -5.34
N GLY A 52 -12.97 3.98 -6.01
CA GLY A 52 -12.41 4.69 -7.16
C GLY A 52 -11.07 5.36 -6.83
N GLY A 53 -10.98 5.99 -5.67
CA GLY A 53 -9.71 6.58 -5.20
C GLY A 53 -8.62 5.54 -4.91
N MET A 54 -8.98 4.37 -4.40
CA MET A 54 -8.04 3.26 -4.20
C MET A 54 -7.62 2.60 -5.53
N MET A 55 -8.52 2.57 -6.54
CA MET A 55 -8.18 2.18 -7.92
C MET A 55 -7.14 3.15 -8.51
N ALA A 56 -7.32 4.46 -8.31
CA ALA A 56 -6.36 5.48 -8.74
C ALA A 56 -4.98 5.29 -8.10
N ASP A 57 -4.93 4.98 -6.78
CA ASP A 57 -3.69 4.65 -6.07
C ASP A 57 -3.02 3.41 -6.67
N GLY A 58 -3.78 2.33 -6.87
CA GLY A 58 -3.31 1.09 -7.48
C GLY A 58 -2.76 1.28 -8.90
N TYR A 59 -3.48 2.03 -9.74
CA TYR A 59 -3.04 2.38 -11.10
C TYR A 59 -1.70 3.12 -11.08
N THR A 60 -1.62 4.18 -10.28
CA THR A 60 -0.42 5.03 -10.23
C THR A 60 0.78 4.29 -9.65
N ARG A 61 0.60 3.48 -8.62
CA ARG A 61 1.69 2.69 -8.02
C ARG A 61 2.21 1.61 -8.95
N ALA A 62 1.31 0.92 -9.66
CA ALA A 62 1.70 -0.13 -10.62
C ALA A 62 2.38 0.43 -11.87
N SER A 63 1.83 1.50 -12.46
CA SER A 63 2.35 2.07 -13.71
C SER A 63 3.47 3.09 -13.52
N GLY A 64 3.50 3.81 -12.41
CA GLY A 64 4.29 5.02 -12.23
C GLY A 64 3.73 6.26 -12.91
N LYS A 65 2.58 6.16 -13.60
CA LYS A 65 1.87 7.27 -14.25
C LYS A 65 0.85 7.87 -13.30
N MET A 66 0.75 9.19 -13.29
CA MET A 66 -0.24 9.89 -12.49
C MET A 66 -1.64 9.67 -13.05
N SER A 67 -2.61 9.43 -12.17
CA SER A 67 -4.05 9.38 -12.50
C SER A 67 -4.83 10.42 -11.70
N MET A 68 -6.14 10.48 -11.91
CA MET A 68 -6.99 11.45 -11.23
C MET A 68 -8.23 10.82 -10.61
N MET A 69 -8.68 11.44 -9.52
CA MET A 69 -9.93 11.17 -8.83
C MET A 69 -10.87 12.35 -9.04
N ILE A 70 -12.11 12.07 -9.43
CA ILE A 70 -13.14 13.09 -9.64
C ILE A 70 -14.53 12.52 -9.38
N ALA A 71 -15.37 13.27 -8.71
CA ALA A 71 -16.76 12.90 -8.45
C ALA A 71 -17.64 14.16 -8.27
N GLN A 72 -18.93 13.95 -8.03
CA GLN A 72 -19.86 15.02 -7.72
C GLN A 72 -19.42 15.77 -6.46
N ASN A 73 -19.55 17.09 -6.45
CA ASN A 73 -19.28 17.93 -5.28
C ASN A 73 -20.10 17.49 -4.05
N GLY A 74 -19.58 17.76 -2.87
CA GLY A 74 -20.19 17.35 -1.61
C GLY A 74 -20.07 15.83 -1.38
N PRO A 75 -21.17 15.07 -1.46
CA PRO A 75 -21.18 13.64 -1.06
C PRO A 75 -20.18 12.77 -1.82
N GLY A 76 -20.02 12.96 -3.12
CA GLY A 76 -19.04 12.19 -3.90
C GLY A 76 -17.61 12.50 -3.48
N ILE A 77 -17.27 13.76 -3.32
CA ILE A 77 -15.94 14.19 -2.90
C ILE A 77 -15.63 13.73 -1.47
N THR A 78 -16.58 13.79 -0.55
CA THR A 78 -16.36 13.35 0.84
C THR A 78 -16.05 11.85 0.93
N ASN A 79 -16.55 11.03 0.02
CA ASN A 79 -16.25 9.60 -0.03
C ASN A 79 -14.78 9.30 -0.40
N PHE A 80 -14.04 10.24 -0.99
CA PHE A 80 -12.61 10.06 -1.28
C PHE A 80 -11.67 10.22 -0.08
N VAL A 81 -12.13 10.69 1.07
CA VAL A 81 -11.28 11.04 2.23
C VAL A 81 -10.28 9.94 2.58
N THR A 82 -10.77 8.73 2.77
CA THR A 82 -9.91 7.57 3.11
C THR A 82 -8.89 7.27 2.01
N ALA A 83 -9.30 7.31 0.75
CA ALA A 83 -8.42 7.01 -0.38
C ALA A 83 -7.33 8.07 -0.57
N VAL A 84 -7.67 9.36 -0.43
CA VAL A 84 -6.70 10.46 -0.51
C VAL A 84 -5.65 10.35 0.59
N LYS A 85 -6.09 10.07 1.83
CA LYS A 85 -5.15 9.90 2.95
C LYS A 85 -4.28 8.66 2.77
N THR A 86 -4.82 7.57 2.21
CA THR A 86 -4.05 6.36 1.86
C THR A 86 -2.96 6.69 0.84
N ALA A 87 -3.32 7.36 -0.25
CA ALA A 87 -2.37 7.78 -1.28
C ALA A 87 -1.29 8.74 -0.73
N TYR A 88 -1.65 9.65 0.18
CA TYR A 88 -0.70 10.53 0.87
C TYR A 88 0.35 9.73 1.66
N TRP A 89 -0.08 8.72 2.41
CA TRP A 89 0.82 7.86 3.17
C TRP A 89 1.62 6.88 2.30
N ASN A 90 1.11 6.53 1.12
CA ASN A 90 1.78 5.67 0.13
C ASN A 90 2.75 6.47 -0.77
N HIS A 91 2.82 7.79 -0.63
CA HIS A 91 3.61 8.66 -1.51
C HIS A 91 3.20 8.55 -2.99
N THR A 92 1.92 8.40 -3.24
CA THR A 92 1.35 8.28 -4.58
C THR A 92 0.96 9.65 -5.12
N PRO A 93 1.57 10.15 -6.19
CA PRO A 93 1.15 11.40 -6.83
C PRO A 93 -0.19 11.19 -7.54
N LEU A 94 -1.25 11.81 -7.04
CA LEU A 94 -2.61 11.77 -7.59
C LEU A 94 -3.18 13.17 -7.73
N LEU A 95 -4.01 13.37 -8.75
CA LEU A 95 -4.78 14.60 -8.90
C LEU A 95 -6.19 14.38 -8.32
N LEU A 96 -6.52 15.12 -7.28
CA LEU A 96 -7.88 15.19 -6.75
C LEU A 96 -8.57 16.43 -7.34
N ILE A 97 -9.59 16.20 -8.17
CA ILE A 97 -10.41 17.25 -8.76
C ILE A 97 -11.68 17.34 -7.95
N THR A 98 -11.89 18.49 -7.31
CA THR A 98 -13.07 18.77 -6.48
C THR A 98 -13.92 19.86 -7.12
N PRO A 99 -14.95 19.50 -7.91
CA PRO A 99 -15.96 20.46 -8.32
C PRO A 99 -16.62 21.08 -7.10
N GLN A 100 -16.98 22.36 -7.17
CA GLN A 100 -17.56 23.11 -6.05
C GLN A 100 -18.84 23.84 -6.47
N ALA A 101 -19.66 24.24 -5.52
CA ALA A 101 -20.77 25.13 -5.74
C ALA A 101 -20.31 26.43 -6.45
N ALA A 102 -21.20 27.06 -7.22
CA ALA A 102 -20.85 28.26 -7.96
C ALA A 102 -20.48 29.42 -7.01
N ASN A 103 -19.45 30.21 -7.34
CA ASN A 103 -18.99 31.34 -6.53
C ASN A 103 -20.14 32.29 -6.12
N ARG A 104 -21.09 32.50 -7.03
CA ARG A 104 -22.26 33.37 -6.78
C ARG A 104 -23.28 32.83 -5.77
N THR A 105 -23.16 31.55 -5.36
CA THR A 105 -24.09 30.86 -4.44
C THR A 105 -23.40 30.28 -3.20
N ILE A 106 -22.09 30.30 -3.13
CA ILE A 106 -21.34 29.86 -1.94
C ILE A 106 -21.77 30.63 -0.70
N GLY A 107 -22.01 29.92 0.40
CA GLY A 107 -22.47 30.47 1.67
C GLY A 107 -23.98 30.64 1.79
N GLN A 108 -24.74 30.26 0.74
CA GLN A 108 -26.21 30.35 0.75
C GLN A 108 -26.88 28.98 1.05
N GLY A 109 -26.11 27.94 1.38
CA GLY A 109 -26.61 26.58 1.58
C GLY A 109 -27.07 25.93 0.27
N GLY A 110 -26.31 26.13 -0.81
CA GLY A 110 -26.58 25.55 -2.12
C GLY A 110 -26.54 24.02 -2.10
N PHE A 111 -27.18 23.40 -3.11
CA PHE A 111 -27.22 21.93 -3.21
C PHE A 111 -25.81 21.33 -3.22
N GLN A 112 -25.54 20.43 -2.28
CA GLN A 112 -24.27 19.72 -2.09
C GLN A 112 -23.05 20.63 -1.84
N GLU A 113 -23.27 21.82 -1.33
CA GLU A 113 -22.20 22.71 -0.90
C GLU A 113 -21.45 22.13 0.31
N THR A 114 -20.13 22.13 0.27
CA THR A 114 -19.26 21.63 1.35
C THR A 114 -17.89 22.32 1.27
N GLU A 115 -17.26 22.58 2.43
CA GLU A 115 -15.92 23.13 2.53
C GLU A 115 -14.84 22.09 2.18
N GLN A 116 -14.68 21.80 0.89
CA GLN A 116 -13.83 20.73 0.38
C GLN A 116 -12.35 21.02 0.57
N MET A 117 -11.92 22.28 0.52
CA MET A 117 -10.52 22.66 0.76
C MET A 117 -10.11 22.40 2.21
N ALA A 118 -10.95 22.72 3.17
CA ALA A 118 -10.71 22.46 4.59
C ALA A 118 -10.67 20.96 4.88
N LEU A 119 -11.55 20.17 4.22
CA LEU A 119 -11.65 18.73 4.41
C LEU A 119 -10.33 18.00 4.08
N PHE A 120 -9.63 18.40 3.02
CA PHE A 120 -8.41 17.71 2.57
C PHE A 120 -7.10 18.36 3.00
N LYS A 121 -7.15 19.41 3.82
CA LYS A 121 -5.99 20.24 4.17
C LYS A 121 -4.76 19.46 4.67
N ASP A 122 -4.96 18.43 5.48
CA ASP A 122 -3.86 17.59 6.02
C ASP A 122 -3.65 16.28 5.24
N MET A 123 -4.37 16.08 4.13
CA MET A 123 -4.39 14.84 3.35
C MET A 123 -3.76 14.98 1.97
N VAL A 124 -3.47 16.22 1.56
CA VAL A 124 -2.82 16.54 0.29
C VAL A 124 -1.54 17.34 0.52
N ALA A 125 -0.58 17.20 -0.38
CA ALA A 125 0.67 17.94 -0.29
C ALA A 125 0.54 19.39 -0.79
N TYR A 126 -0.44 19.65 -1.63
CA TYR A 126 -0.76 20.96 -2.17
C TYR A 126 -2.24 21.05 -2.53
N GLN A 127 -2.83 22.22 -2.37
CA GLN A 127 -4.21 22.47 -2.80
C GLN A 127 -4.38 23.92 -3.27
N GLU A 128 -5.19 24.11 -4.31
CA GLU A 128 -5.50 25.43 -4.85
C GLU A 128 -6.91 25.48 -5.46
N GLU A 129 -7.58 26.62 -5.30
CA GLU A 129 -8.88 26.89 -5.92
C GLU A 129 -8.72 27.79 -7.14
N VAL A 130 -9.46 27.47 -8.21
CA VAL A 130 -9.53 28.32 -9.41
C VAL A 130 -10.45 29.50 -9.14
N ARG A 131 -9.88 30.69 -8.95
CA ARG A 131 -10.64 31.95 -8.68
C ARG A 131 -10.86 32.77 -9.93
N ASP A 132 -10.06 32.57 -10.97
CA ASP A 132 -10.14 33.26 -12.24
C ASP A 132 -10.14 32.24 -13.38
N PRO A 133 -11.18 32.20 -14.23
CA PRO A 133 -11.26 31.25 -15.35
C PRO A 133 -10.06 31.32 -16.30
N VAL A 134 -9.46 32.51 -16.52
CA VAL A 134 -8.28 32.66 -17.37
C VAL A 134 -7.07 31.87 -16.84
N ARG A 135 -7.00 31.65 -15.53
CA ARG A 135 -5.88 30.97 -14.87
C ARG A 135 -6.06 29.46 -14.71
N ILE A 136 -7.15 28.88 -15.24
CA ILE A 136 -7.47 27.46 -14.98
C ILE A 136 -6.34 26.49 -15.38
N ALA A 137 -5.71 26.70 -16.53
CA ALA A 137 -4.59 25.89 -17.00
C ALA A 137 -3.32 26.09 -16.15
N GLU A 138 -3.03 27.33 -15.76
CA GLU A 138 -1.90 27.67 -14.87
C GLU A 138 -2.04 27.01 -13.50
N VAL A 139 -3.23 27.12 -12.88
CA VAL A 139 -3.51 26.52 -11.56
C VAL A 139 -3.42 25.00 -11.63
N LEU A 140 -4.04 24.36 -12.65
CA LEU A 140 -3.98 22.93 -12.83
C LEU A 140 -2.54 22.44 -13.00
N ASN A 141 -1.75 23.09 -13.86
CA ASN A 141 -0.33 22.77 -14.05
C ASN A 141 0.42 22.84 -12.72
N ARG A 142 0.23 23.87 -11.93
CA ARG A 142 0.90 24.05 -10.63
C ARG A 142 0.50 22.95 -9.63
N VAL A 143 -0.77 22.57 -9.57
CA VAL A 143 -1.26 21.48 -8.72
C VAL A 143 -0.62 20.15 -9.13
N ILE A 144 -0.62 19.81 -10.42
CA ILE A 144 -0.02 18.58 -10.93
C ILE A 144 1.50 18.54 -10.66
N MET A 145 2.20 19.65 -10.92
CA MET A 145 3.64 19.74 -10.67
C MET A 145 4.00 19.55 -9.20
N ASN A 146 3.19 20.09 -8.28
CA ASN A 146 3.39 19.87 -6.84
C ASN A 146 3.11 18.42 -6.42
N ALA A 147 2.08 17.77 -6.97
CA ALA A 147 1.84 16.36 -6.72
C ALA A 147 3.05 15.48 -7.12
N LYS A 148 3.60 15.72 -8.32
CA LYS A 148 4.78 15.00 -8.83
C LYS A 148 6.04 15.27 -7.99
N ARG A 149 6.28 16.55 -7.65
CA ARG A 149 7.45 16.98 -6.87
C ARG A 149 7.46 16.40 -5.46
N LEU A 150 6.30 16.42 -4.80
CA LEU A 150 6.16 16.01 -3.41
C LEU A 150 5.80 14.51 -3.26
N SER A 151 5.59 13.81 -4.39
CA SER A 151 5.15 12.41 -4.41
C SER A 151 3.97 12.18 -3.47
N ALA A 152 2.88 12.94 -3.68
CA ALA A 152 1.68 12.87 -2.86
C ALA A 152 0.47 13.45 -3.61
N PRO A 153 -0.77 13.17 -3.19
CA PRO A 153 -1.95 13.78 -3.78
C PRO A 153 -1.92 15.30 -3.70
N ALA A 154 -2.45 15.95 -4.74
CA ALA A 154 -2.73 17.39 -4.73
C ALA A 154 -4.14 17.66 -5.22
N GLN A 155 -4.78 18.70 -4.66
CA GLN A 155 -6.17 19.04 -4.91
C GLN A 155 -6.29 20.33 -5.73
N ILE A 156 -7.15 20.26 -6.76
CA ILE A 156 -7.67 21.45 -7.43
C ILE A 156 -9.15 21.58 -7.15
N ASN A 157 -9.56 22.71 -6.59
CA ASN A 157 -10.98 23.03 -6.32
C ASN A 157 -11.51 23.96 -7.41
N ILE A 158 -12.67 23.63 -8.01
CA ILE A 158 -13.16 24.35 -9.18
C ILE A 158 -14.62 24.71 -8.97
N PRO A 159 -14.93 26.00 -8.69
CA PRO A 159 -16.29 26.49 -8.66
C PRO A 159 -17.00 26.25 -10.00
N ARG A 160 -18.25 25.84 -9.92
CA ARG A 160 -19.05 25.39 -11.07
C ARG A 160 -19.20 26.45 -12.17
N ASP A 161 -19.23 27.73 -11.81
CA ASP A 161 -19.38 28.87 -12.71
C ASP A 161 -18.06 29.27 -13.42
N VAL A 162 -16.97 28.56 -13.16
CA VAL A 162 -15.72 28.66 -13.93
C VAL A 162 -15.83 27.93 -15.28
N TRP A 163 -16.68 26.90 -15.37
CA TRP A 163 -16.86 26.13 -16.62
C TRP A 163 -17.62 26.91 -17.70
N THR A 164 -17.48 26.48 -18.95
CA THR A 164 -18.17 26.99 -20.13
C THR A 164 -17.86 28.45 -20.51
N GLN A 165 -16.80 29.02 -19.96
CA GLN A 165 -16.33 30.36 -20.29
C GLN A 165 -15.32 30.30 -21.44
N VAL A 166 -15.49 31.17 -22.43
CA VAL A 166 -14.53 31.35 -23.51
C VAL A 166 -13.52 32.42 -23.10
N VAL A 167 -12.28 32.05 -22.98
CA VAL A 167 -11.20 32.92 -22.48
C VAL A 167 -9.97 32.84 -23.38
N ASP A 168 -9.09 33.82 -23.28
CA ASP A 168 -7.80 33.78 -23.96
C ASP A 168 -6.77 33.19 -22.98
N ILE A 169 -6.36 31.95 -23.25
CA ILE A 169 -5.49 31.17 -22.36
C ILE A 169 -4.20 30.80 -23.06
N GLU A 170 -3.09 30.94 -22.35
CA GLU A 170 -1.82 30.32 -22.68
C GLU A 170 -1.71 28.97 -21.92
N LEU A 171 -1.45 27.89 -22.68
CA LEU A 171 -1.25 26.58 -22.07
C LEU A 171 0.16 26.47 -21.52
N PRO A 172 0.34 26.16 -20.23
CA PRO A 172 1.66 26.04 -19.61
C PRO A 172 2.37 24.79 -20.10
N VAL A 173 3.65 24.92 -20.42
CA VAL A 173 4.50 23.78 -20.75
C VAL A 173 4.92 23.09 -19.44
N PRO A 174 4.72 21.77 -19.30
CA PRO A 174 5.21 21.02 -18.14
C PRO A 174 6.74 21.11 -18.03
N VAL A 175 7.25 21.39 -16.83
CA VAL A 175 8.68 21.46 -16.56
C VAL A 175 9.13 20.19 -15.88
N GLU A 176 10.14 19.52 -16.45
CA GLU A 176 10.85 18.45 -15.76
C GLU A 176 11.84 19.06 -14.77
N PHE A 177 11.95 18.45 -13.59
CA PHE A 177 12.91 18.86 -12.58
C PHE A 177 13.77 17.69 -12.12
N GLU A 178 15.04 18.01 -11.92
CA GLU A 178 15.99 17.02 -11.44
C GLU A 178 15.78 16.71 -9.96
N ARG A 179 15.84 15.42 -9.60
CA ARG A 179 15.79 14.99 -8.20
C ARG A 179 17.16 15.16 -7.54
N PRO A 180 17.23 15.53 -6.22
CA PRO A 180 18.50 15.78 -5.56
C PRO A 180 19.34 14.50 -5.41
N ALA A 181 20.66 14.64 -5.60
CA ALA A 181 21.62 13.55 -5.44
C ALA A 181 22.20 13.43 -4.01
N GLY A 182 21.92 14.41 -3.14
CA GLY A 182 22.50 14.55 -1.81
C GLY A 182 23.74 15.44 -1.77
N GLY A 183 24.04 15.97 -0.60
CA GLY A 183 25.24 16.80 -0.37
C GLY A 183 26.52 15.99 -0.49
N ALA A 184 27.55 16.53 -1.17
CA ALA A 184 28.81 15.84 -1.44
C ALA A 184 29.53 15.34 -0.19
N ASP A 185 29.51 16.12 0.90
CA ASP A 185 30.16 15.78 2.17
C ASP A 185 29.41 14.65 2.90
N ALA A 186 28.08 14.73 2.98
CA ALA A 186 27.25 13.69 3.59
C ALA A 186 27.36 12.35 2.83
N ILE A 187 27.41 12.39 1.50
CA ILE A 187 27.66 11.21 0.65
C ILE A 187 29.05 10.61 0.93
N ALA A 188 30.08 11.46 1.04
CA ALA A 188 31.45 10.99 1.31
C ALA A 188 31.57 10.37 2.71
N GLU A 189 30.96 10.98 3.72
CA GLU A 189 30.91 10.45 5.09
C GLU A 189 30.14 9.12 5.16
N ALA A 190 29.00 9.02 4.46
CA ALA A 190 28.23 7.78 4.36
C ALA A 190 29.05 6.66 3.70
N ALA A 191 29.74 6.94 2.59
CA ALA A 191 30.61 6.00 1.92
C ALA A 191 31.78 5.54 2.82
N LYS A 192 32.37 6.46 3.59
CA LYS A 192 33.41 6.14 4.56
C LYS A 192 32.88 5.19 5.64
N LEU A 193 31.75 5.51 6.29
CA LEU A 193 31.14 4.66 7.33
C LEU A 193 30.84 3.25 6.80
N LEU A 194 30.27 3.15 5.60
CA LEU A 194 29.97 1.86 4.98
C LEU A 194 31.25 1.09 4.61
N SER A 195 32.30 1.79 4.19
CA SER A 195 33.58 1.16 3.86
C SER A 195 34.29 0.56 5.08
N GLU A 196 34.13 1.16 6.25
CA GLU A 196 34.71 0.73 7.52
C GLU A 196 33.84 -0.28 8.31
N ALA A 197 32.59 -0.48 7.87
CA ALA A 197 31.63 -1.34 8.55
C ALA A 197 32.04 -2.82 8.54
N LYS A 198 31.86 -3.50 9.68
CA LYS A 198 32.07 -4.95 9.82
C LYS A 198 30.80 -5.72 9.44
N PHE A 199 29.63 -5.17 9.79
CA PHE A 199 28.32 -5.76 9.48
C PHE A 199 27.35 -4.70 8.94
N PRO A 200 27.59 -4.17 7.73
CA PRO A 200 26.65 -3.24 7.10
C PRO A 200 25.35 -3.96 6.74
N VAL A 201 24.21 -3.30 6.93
CA VAL A 201 22.88 -3.77 6.49
C VAL A 201 22.22 -2.66 5.69
N ILE A 202 21.57 -3.02 4.58
CA ILE A 202 20.76 -2.10 3.81
C ILE A 202 19.29 -2.35 4.15
N LEU A 203 18.54 -1.30 4.45
CA LEU A 203 17.09 -1.34 4.65
C LEU A 203 16.40 -0.53 3.57
N ASN A 204 15.81 -1.21 2.61
CA ASN A 204 15.07 -0.61 1.50
C ASN A 204 13.62 -0.32 1.89
N GLY A 205 13.14 0.88 1.57
CA GLY A 205 11.73 1.27 1.73
C GLY A 205 11.05 1.59 0.40
N ALA A 206 9.85 2.18 0.47
CA ALA A 206 9.05 2.59 -0.68
C ALA A 206 9.82 3.47 -1.68
N GLY A 207 10.71 4.35 -1.19
CA GLY A 207 11.50 5.24 -2.03
C GLY A 207 12.42 4.50 -3.02
N VAL A 208 12.84 3.27 -2.70
CA VAL A 208 13.62 2.43 -3.62
C VAL A 208 12.77 1.97 -4.81
N VAL A 209 11.51 1.59 -4.56
CA VAL A 209 10.56 1.20 -5.61
C VAL A 209 10.15 2.41 -6.45
N ILE A 210 9.74 3.49 -5.79
CA ILE A 210 9.25 4.73 -6.44
C ILE A 210 10.35 5.37 -7.29
N GLY A 211 11.57 5.43 -6.77
CA GLY A 211 12.74 6.03 -7.44
C GLY A 211 13.44 5.12 -8.46
N GLY A 212 13.00 3.86 -8.61
CA GLY A 212 13.67 2.90 -9.50
C GLY A 212 15.11 2.56 -9.03
N ALA A 213 15.34 2.53 -7.71
CA ALA A 213 16.66 2.39 -7.10
C ALA A 213 17.10 0.94 -6.86
N ILE A 214 16.29 -0.06 -7.24
CA ILE A 214 16.61 -1.48 -7.00
C ILE A 214 17.97 -1.86 -7.57
N PRO A 215 18.33 -1.55 -8.84
CA PRO A 215 19.65 -1.91 -9.38
C PRO A 215 20.81 -1.25 -8.62
N ALA A 216 20.67 0.00 -8.21
CA ALA A 216 21.70 0.72 -7.45
C ALA A 216 21.84 0.17 -6.03
N SER A 217 20.72 -0.17 -5.37
CA SER A 217 20.73 -0.85 -4.07
C SER A 217 21.38 -2.23 -4.16
N MET A 218 21.09 -2.98 -5.23
CA MET A 218 21.70 -4.29 -5.48
C MET A 218 23.21 -4.19 -5.65
N ALA A 219 23.69 -3.25 -6.45
CA ALA A 219 25.13 -3.01 -6.65
C ALA A 219 25.83 -2.61 -5.33
N LEU A 220 25.19 -1.79 -4.49
CA LEU A 220 25.69 -1.49 -3.13
C LEU A 220 25.77 -2.73 -2.26
N ALA A 221 24.70 -3.53 -2.24
CA ALA A 221 24.61 -4.75 -1.43
C ALA A 221 25.70 -5.75 -1.83
N GLU A 222 25.92 -5.96 -3.13
CA GLU A 222 26.96 -6.84 -3.67
C GLU A 222 28.36 -6.34 -3.35
N ARG A 223 28.59 -5.03 -3.50
CA ARG A 223 29.89 -4.41 -3.22
C ARG A 223 30.28 -4.53 -1.75
N LEU A 224 29.30 -4.38 -0.84
CA LEU A 224 29.49 -4.46 0.61
C LEU A 224 29.33 -5.88 1.16
N ASP A 225 28.80 -6.80 0.38
CA ASP A 225 28.31 -8.11 0.82
C ASP A 225 27.29 -7.98 1.97
N ALA A 226 26.45 -6.97 1.91
CA ALA A 226 25.50 -6.58 2.94
C ALA A 226 24.15 -7.26 2.77
N PRO A 227 23.54 -7.85 3.81
CA PRO A 227 22.17 -8.33 3.72
C PRO A 227 21.23 -7.14 3.51
N VAL A 228 20.17 -7.38 2.72
CA VAL A 228 19.14 -6.39 2.42
C VAL A 228 17.83 -6.80 3.09
N CYS A 229 17.40 -5.98 4.04
CA CYS A 229 16.06 -6.01 4.60
C CYS A 229 15.16 -5.05 3.83
N VAL A 230 13.85 -5.32 3.82
CA VAL A 230 12.88 -4.40 3.23
C VAL A 230 11.86 -3.96 4.27
N GLY A 231 11.25 -2.80 4.06
CA GLY A 231 10.21 -2.31 4.96
C GLY A 231 8.94 -3.17 4.89
N TYR A 232 8.10 -3.07 5.91
CA TYR A 232 6.79 -3.74 5.94
C TYR A 232 5.98 -3.43 4.68
N GLN A 233 5.45 -4.46 4.03
CA GLN A 233 4.68 -4.38 2.78
C GLN A 233 5.44 -3.76 1.59
N HIS A 234 6.78 -3.92 1.57
CA HIS A 234 7.65 -3.53 0.45
C HIS A 234 8.55 -4.69 0.00
N ASN A 235 7.98 -5.91 -0.05
CA ASN A 235 8.70 -7.12 -0.43
C ASN A 235 9.29 -7.03 -1.84
N ASP A 236 8.78 -6.15 -2.67
CA ASP A 236 9.23 -5.85 -4.03
C ASP A 236 10.35 -4.80 -4.11
N ALA A 237 10.87 -4.34 -2.95
CA ALA A 237 11.96 -3.36 -2.93
C ALA A 237 13.36 -3.96 -3.13
N PHE A 238 13.46 -5.28 -3.32
CA PHE A 238 14.69 -5.99 -3.65
C PHE A 238 14.37 -7.37 -4.23
N PRO A 239 15.17 -7.91 -5.20
CA PRO A 239 14.89 -9.23 -5.79
C PRO A 239 14.91 -10.34 -4.75
N GLY A 240 13.81 -11.11 -4.66
CA GLY A 240 13.63 -12.16 -3.67
C GLY A 240 14.55 -13.36 -3.85
N SER A 241 14.93 -13.67 -5.09
CA SER A 241 15.89 -14.75 -5.41
C SER A 241 17.34 -14.40 -5.07
N HIS A 242 17.64 -13.10 -4.82
CA HIS A 242 19.01 -12.67 -4.59
C HIS A 242 19.56 -13.22 -3.25
N ARG A 243 20.80 -13.68 -3.24
CA ARG A 243 21.45 -14.28 -2.05
C ARG A 243 21.47 -13.37 -0.82
N LEU A 244 21.51 -12.05 -1.01
CA LEU A 244 21.55 -11.06 0.06
C LEU A 244 20.17 -10.60 0.54
N PHE A 245 19.07 -11.01 -0.11
CA PHE A 245 17.73 -10.70 0.35
C PHE A 245 17.44 -11.40 1.68
N ALA A 246 17.19 -10.63 2.74
CA ALA A 246 16.89 -11.15 4.06
C ALA A 246 15.37 -11.22 4.36
N GLY A 247 14.57 -10.46 3.63
CA GLY A 247 13.12 -10.39 3.78
C GLY A 247 12.62 -9.10 4.43
N PRO A 248 11.30 -8.99 4.63
CA PRO A 248 10.67 -7.80 5.23
C PRO A 248 10.84 -7.76 6.75
N LEU A 249 10.99 -6.54 7.28
CA LEU A 249 10.88 -6.25 8.71
C LEU A 249 9.41 -6.00 9.11
N GLY A 250 9.19 -5.80 10.40
CA GLY A 250 7.90 -5.40 10.96
C GLY A 250 6.92 -6.55 11.12
N TYR A 251 5.64 -6.20 11.14
CA TYR A 251 4.56 -7.11 11.50
C TYR A 251 4.49 -8.36 10.61
N ASN A 252 4.61 -9.54 11.23
CA ASN A 252 4.68 -10.85 10.54
C ASN A 252 5.72 -10.90 9.40
N GLY A 253 6.83 -10.19 9.55
CA GLY A 253 7.90 -10.19 8.56
C GLY A 253 8.81 -11.40 8.63
N SER A 254 10.06 -11.24 8.19
CA SER A 254 11.10 -12.27 8.20
C SER A 254 11.89 -12.23 9.51
N LYS A 255 11.89 -13.32 10.26
CA LYS A 255 12.74 -13.47 11.45
C LYS A 255 14.23 -13.40 11.08
N ALA A 256 14.59 -13.92 9.91
CA ALA A 256 15.97 -13.79 9.39
C ALA A 256 16.37 -12.33 9.19
N ALA A 257 15.50 -11.49 8.62
CA ALA A 257 15.76 -10.06 8.48
C ALA A 257 15.94 -9.38 9.84
N MET A 258 15.11 -9.72 10.82
CA MET A 258 15.18 -9.20 12.19
C MET A 258 16.47 -9.59 12.88
N GLU A 259 16.89 -10.84 12.78
CA GLU A 259 18.14 -11.32 13.36
C GLU A 259 19.38 -10.70 12.69
N LEU A 260 19.36 -10.57 11.36
CA LEU A 260 20.50 -9.99 10.61
C LEU A 260 20.65 -8.50 10.90
N ILE A 261 19.57 -7.72 10.88
CA ILE A 261 19.66 -6.28 11.18
C ILE A 261 20.09 -6.02 12.63
N SER A 262 19.76 -6.93 13.57
CA SER A 262 20.19 -6.80 14.97
C SER A 262 21.71 -6.84 15.16
N LYS A 263 22.45 -7.38 14.19
CA LYS A 263 23.92 -7.48 14.19
C LYS A 263 24.61 -6.28 13.54
N ALA A 264 23.82 -5.37 12.96
CA ALA A 264 24.39 -4.25 12.20
C ALA A 264 25.20 -3.30 13.08
N ASP A 265 26.39 -2.91 12.61
CA ASP A 265 27.15 -1.77 13.11
C ASP A 265 26.86 -0.50 12.31
N VAL A 266 26.47 -0.65 11.02
CA VAL A 266 25.99 0.43 10.16
C VAL A 266 24.71 -0.02 9.43
N VAL A 267 23.66 0.81 9.46
CA VAL A 267 22.45 0.61 8.67
C VAL A 267 22.32 1.72 7.63
N LEU A 268 22.26 1.35 6.35
CA LEU A 268 21.85 2.25 5.28
C LEU A 268 20.33 2.13 5.07
N ALA A 269 19.58 3.06 5.62
CA ALA A 269 18.13 3.17 5.46
C ALA A 269 17.84 3.98 4.19
N LEU A 270 17.55 3.27 3.09
CA LEU A 270 17.41 3.83 1.76
C LEU A 270 15.94 4.01 1.37
N GLY A 271 15.51 5.26 1.18
CA GLY A 271 14.14 5.58 0.79
C GLY A 271 13.09 5.09 1.81
N THR A 272 13.40 5.16 3.09
CA THR A 272 12.49 4.74 4.17
C THR A 272 12.48 5.74 5.30
N ARG A 273 11.29 6.08 5.79
CA ARG A 273 11.09 6.97 6.94
C ARG A 273 11.28 6.29 8.30
N LEU A 274 11.65 5.01 8.33
CA LEU A 274 11.89 4.22 9.55
C LEU A 274 10.70 4.27 10.53
N ASN A 275 9.47 4.23 10.03
CA ASN A 275 8.30 4.36 10.89
C ASN A 275 8.22 3.24 11.95
N PRO A 276 7.58 3.51 13.11
CA PRO A 276 7.52 2.55 14.21
C PRO A 276 6.89 1.21 13.83
N PHE A 277 5.86 1.22 12.97
CA PHE A 277 5.17 -0.01 12.56
C PHE A 277 6.05 -0.92 11.69
N SER A 278 6.83 -0.35 10.77
CA SER A 278 7.79 -1.12 9.95
C SER A 278 8.99 -1.65 10.73
N THR A 279 9.18 -1.20 11.96
CA THR A 279 10.27 -1.65 12.84
C THR A 279 9.76 -2.27 14.14
N LEU A 280 8.49 -2.75 14.15
CA LEU A 280 7.93 -3.44 15.30
C LEU A 280 8.71 -4.70 15.65
N PRO A 281 8.97 -4.95 16.92
CA PRO A 281 9.47 -6.24 17.41
C PRO A 281 8.54 -7.39 16.95
N GLY A 282 9.13 -8.51 16.57
CA GLY A 282 8.39 -9.70 16.17
C GLY A 282 9.06 -10.96 16.66
N TYR A 283 8.34 -12.06 16.78
CA TYR A 283 8.86 -13.37 17.22
C TYR A 283 9.64 -13.29 18.55
N GLY A 284 9.23 -12.42 19.45
CA GLY A 284 9.94 -12.20 20.72
C GLY A 284 11.24 -11.39 20.63
N LEU A 285 11.63 -10.88 19.46
CA LEU A 285 12.89 -10.18 19.23
C LEU A 285 12.70 -8.65 19.27
N ASP A 286 13.45 -7.96 20.17
CA ASP A 286 13.70 -6.52 20.06
C ASP A 286 14.97 -6.32 19.21
N TYR A 287 14.77 -6.34 17.91
CA TYR A 287 15.85 -6.48 16.94
C TYR A 287 16.50 -5.18 16.48
N TRP A 288 15.95 -4.01 16.83
CA TRP A 288 16.51 -2.77 16.32
C TRP A 288 17.92 -2.50 16.89
N PRO A 289 18.94 -2.31 16.04
CA PRO A 289 20.34 -2.19 16.50
C PRO A 289 20.60 -0.82 17.12
N LYS A 290 20.41 -0.70 18.43
CA LYS A 290 20.47 0.58 19.19
C LYS A 290 21.84 1.27 19.12
N GLN A 291 22.93 0.51 18.89
CA GLN A 291 24.30 1.02 18.82
C GLN A 291 24.78 1.26 17.38
N ALA A 292 24.03 0.83 16.38
CA ALA A 292 24.42 1.01 14.99
C ALA A 292 24.40 2.50 14.59
N LYS A 293 25.31 2.86 13.70
CA LYS A 293 25.28 4.15 13.00
C LYS A 293 24.26 4.08 11.87
N ILE A 294 23.28 4.98 11.89
CA ILE A 294 22.20 5.00 10.90
C ILE A 294 22.47 6.08 9.85
N ILE A 295 22.57 5.69 8.61
CA ILE A 295 22.56 6.58 7.43
C ILE A 295 21.15 6.53 6.88
N GLN A 296 20.42 7.65 6.91
CA GLN A 296 19.06 7.72 6.39
C GLN A 296 19.02 8.59 5.13
N VAL A 297 18.54 8.01 4.03
CA VAL A 297 18.29 8.69 2.76
C VAL A 297 16.79 8.81 2.55
N ASP A 298 16.29 10.02 2.46
CA ASP A 298 14.89 10.31 2.12
C ASP A 298 14.83 11.58 1.27
N ILE A 299 13.89 11.63 0.31
CA ILE A 299 13.67 12.80 -0.52
C ILE A 299 12.99 13.94 0.25
N ASN A 300 12.27 13.61 1.32
CA ASN A 300 11.59 14.56 2.19
C ASN A 300 12.41 14.82 3.46
N PRO A 301 12.98 16.02 3.64
CA PRO A 301 13.80 16.35 4.81
C PRO A 301 13.07 16.17 6.15
N ASN A 302 11.74 16.33 6.18
CA ASN A 302 10.93 16.20 7.38
C ASN A 302 10.80 14.73 7.87
N ARG A 303 11.29 13.77 7.11
CA ARG A 303 11.27 12.32 7.46
C ARG A 303 12.59 11.85 8.07
N ILE A 304 13.67 12.62 7.90
CA ILE A 304 15.00 12.25 8.42
C ILE A 304 15.06 12.50 9.93
N GLY A 305 15.46 11.47 10.68
CA GLY A 305 15.59 11.55 12.14
C GLY A 305 14.27 11.58 12.90
N LEU A 306 13.11 11.40 12.23
CA LEU A 306 11.79 11.52 12.85
C LEU A 306 11.53 10.47 13.95
N THR A 307 12.01 9.23 13.77
CA THR A 307 11.65 8.11 14.64
C THR A 307 12.83 7.38 15.24
N LYS A 308 13.99 7.49 14.64
CA LYS A 308 15.23 6.83 15.08
C LYS A 308 16.37 7.86 15.14
N LYS A 309 17.32 7.64 16.04
CA LYS A 309 18.54 8.45 16.06
C LYS A 309 19.34 8.18 14.78
N VAL A 310 19.56 9.22 13.98
CA VAL A 310 20.29 9.16 12.72
C VAL A 310 21.68 9.76 12.89
N THR A 311 22.69 9.09 12.33
CA THR A 311 24.07 9.58 12.32
C THR A 311 24.31 10.51 11.14
N ILE A 312 23.85 10.11 9.95
CA ILE A 312 23.95 10.90 8.72
C ILE A 312 22.58 10.94 8.06
N GLY A 313 22.02 12.14 7.88
CA GLY A 313 20.81 12.39 7.10
C GLY A 313 21.15 12.90 5.72
N ILE A 314 20.60 12.29 4.67
CA ILE A 314 20.84 12.67 3.27
C ILE A 314 19.49 12.96 2.60
N VAL A 315 19.27 14.23 2.24
CA VAL A 315 18.08 14.63 1.46
C VAL A 315 18.37 14.33 -0.02
N ALA A 316 17.86 13.20 -0.51
CA ALA A 316 18.15 12.74 -1.86
C ALA A 316 17.11 11.77 -2.41
N ASP A 317 17.08 11.65 -3.73
CA ASP A 317 16.49 10.51 -4.42
C ASP A 317 17.27 9.23 -4.10
N ALA A 318 16.57 8.14 -3.82
CA ALA A 318 17.18 6.89 -3.37
C ALA A 318 18.18 6.32 -4.40
N LYS A 319 17.85 6.41 -5.71
CA LYS A 319 18.72 5.93 -6.79
C LYS A 319 20.00 6.75 -6.86
N LYS A 320 19.86 8.08 -6.94
CA LYS A 320 21.02 8.98 -7.06
C LYS A 320 21.93 8.93 -5.84
N ALA A 321 21.37 8.82 -4.63
CA ALA A 321 22.17 8.65 -3.41
C ALA A 321 22.92 7.32 -3.41
N ALA A 322 22.25 6.22 -3.77
CA ALA A 322 22.88 4.90 -3.84
C ALA A 322 24.04 4.86 -4.85
N GLU A 323 23.84 5.41 -6.05
CA GLU A 323 24.87 5.53 -7.08
C GLU A 323 26.04 6.40 -6.61
N SER A 324 25.77 7.54 -5.98
CA SER A 324 26.80 8.46 -5.47
C SER A 324 27.61 7.85 -4.30
N ILE A 325 26.98 7.13 -3.40
CA ILE A 325 27.65 6.40 -2.31
C ILE A 325 28.53 5.29 -2.90
N LEU A 326 27.99 4.48 -3.83
CA LEU A 326 28.70 3.39 -4.49
C LEU A 326 30.01 3.89 -5.15
N ALA A 327 29.94 5.02 -5.86
CA ALA A 327 31.08 5.61 -6.54
C ALA A 327 32.19 6.10 -5.58
N LYS A 328 31.85 6.34 -4.31
CA LYS A 328 32.80 6.83 -3.29
C LYS A 328 33.24 5.75 -2.29
N LEU A 329 32.76 4.51 -2.39
CA LEU A 329 33.23 3.42 -1.53
C LEU A 329 34.72 3.15 -1.75
N SER A 330 35.44 2.87 -0.67
CA SER A 330 36.85 2.47 -0.75
C SER A 330 37.03 1.16 -1.53
N PRO A 331 38.19 0.90 -2.14
CA PRO A 331 38.45 -0.38 -2.83
C PRO A 331 38.24 -1.61 -1.95
N ASN A 332 38.49 -1.50 -0.65
CA ASN A 332 38.35 -2.57 0.32
C ASN A 332 37.01 -2.60 1.06
N ALA A 333 36.03 -1.78 0.67
CA ALA A 333 34.71 -1.77 1.27
C ALA A 333 34.06 -3.17 1.25
N GLY A 334 33.47 -3.58 2.37
CA GLY A 334 32.83 -4.87 2.54
C GLY A 334 33.78 -6.04 2.82
N ASN A 335 35.11 -5.85 2.86
CA ASN A 335 36.07 -6.93 3.15
C ASN A 335 36.11 -7.29 4.64
N ALA A 336 35.94 -6.30 5.54
CA ALA A 336 35.94 -6.57 6.97
C ALA A 336 34.79 -7.53 7.37
N GLY A 337 35.11 -8.65 8.02
CA GLY A 337 34.13 -9.67 8.46
C GLY A 337 33.36 -10.36 7.34
N ARG A 338 33.83 -10.32 6.07
CA ARG A 338 33.09 -10.80 4.90
C ARG A 338 32.67 -12.26 4.99
N ASP A 339 33.58 -13.16 5.32
CA ASP A 339 33.30 -14.61 5.31
C ASP A 339 32.38 -14.99 6.47
N GLU A 340 32.58 -14.41 7.65
CA GLU A 340 31.67 -14.59 8.79
C GLU A 340 30.28 -14.08 8.45
N ARG A 341 30.16 -12.90 7.83
CA ARG A 341 28.91 -12.30 7.41
C ARG A 341 28.19 -13.17 6.35
N LYS A 342 28.89 -13.67 5.34
CA LYS A 342 28.33 -14.59 4.32
C LYS A 342 27.75 -15.85 4.96
N ASN A 343 28.50 -16.46 5.86
CA ASN A 343 28.06 -17.66 6.56
C ASN A 343 26.84 -17.38 7.43
N LEU A 344 26.86 -16.27 8.19
CA LEU A 344 25.72 -15.88 9.04
C LEU A 344 24.45 -15.60 8.21
N ILE A 345 24.56 -14.90 7.09
CA ILE A 345 23.41 -14.64 6.18
C ILE A 345 22.83 -15.97 5.70
N SER A 346 23.67 -16.86 5.19
CA SER A 346 23.23 -18.16 4.64
C SER A 346 22.55 -19.03 5.70
N THR A 347 23.19 -19.19 6.85
CA THR A 347 22.68 -20.06 7.94
C THR A 347 21.39 -19.50 8.54
N THR A 348 21.30 -18.19 8.74
CA THR A 348 20.10 -17.54 9.29
C THR A 348 18.92 -17.64 8.34
N LYS A 349 19.13 -17.41 7.04
CA LYS A 349 18.09 -17.59 6.01
C LYS A 349 17.59 -19.03 5.91
N SER A 350 18.52 -20.01 5.92
CA SER A 350 18.16 -21.43 5.86
C SER A 350 17.35 -21.86 7.07
N ARG A 351 17.77 -21.44 8.28
CA ARG A 351 17.02 -21.72 9.51
C ARG A 351 15.62 -21.11 9.46
N TRP A 352 15.49 -19.84 9.04
CA TRP A 352 14.19 -19.21 8.90
C TRP A 352 13.29 -19.91 7.88
N ALA A 353 13.83 -20.35 6.74
CA ALA A 353 13.05 -21.08 5.75
C ALA A 353 12.48 -22.39 6.32
N GLN A 354 13.27 -23.11 7.13
CA GLN A 354 12.81 -24.32 7.83
C GLN A 354 11.75 -23.99 8.88
N GLU A 355 12.00 -22.99 9.72
CA GLU A 355 11.06 -22.53 10.74
C GLU A 355 9.74 -22.08 10.12
N LEU A 356 9.77 -21.24 9.08
CA LEU A 356 8.57 -20.81 8.35
C LEU A 356 7.81 -21.98 7.72
N SER A 357 8.50 -23.05 7.30
CA SER A 357 7.85 -24.24 6.79
C SER A 357 7.20 -25.08 7.88
N SER A 358 7.79 -25.15 9.09
CA SER A 358 7.14 -25.84 10.22
C SER A 358 5.88 -25.13 10.68
N MET A 359 5.87 -23.80 10.63
CA MET A 359 4.72 -22.96 10.96
C MET A 359 3.47 -23.24 10.10
N ASP A 360 3.62 -23.81 8.93
CA ASP A 360 2.48 -24.19 8.07
C ASP A 360 1.61 -25.26 8.74
N HIS A 361 2.19 -26.10 9.59
CA HIS A 361 1.56 -27.26 10.20
C HIS A 361 1.46 -27.22 11.72
N GLU A 362 2.30 -26.42 12.37
CA GLU A 362 2.41 -26.34 13.82
C GLU A 362 2.13 -24.92 14.30
N ASP A 363 1.68 -24.81 15.54
CA ASP A 363 1.43 -23.52 16.18
C ASP A 363 2.76 -22.91 16.67
N ASP A 364 3.13 -21.75 16.15
CA ASP A 364 4.35 -21.06 16.54
C ASP A 364 4.25 -20.28 17.84
N ASP A 365 3.06 -20.07 18.30
CA ASP A 365 2.82 -19.39 19.56
C ASP A 365 2.34 -20.43 20.59
N PRO A 366 3.27 -21.16 21.23
CA PRO A 366 2.92 -22.20 22.21
C PRO A 366 2.18 -21.63 23.42
N GLY A 367 2.07 -20.31 23.54
CA GLY A 367 1.31 -19.63 24.57
C GLY A 367 -0.17 -19.36 24.24
N THR A 368 -0.62 -19.54 22.99
CA THR A 368 -2.03 -19.28 22.67
C THR A 368 -2.84 -20.55 22.56
N THR A 369 -3.61 -20.82 23.61
CA THR A 369 -4.70 -21.82 23.59
C THR A 369 -5.74 -21.54 22.49
N TRP A 370 -5.79 -20.30 21.95
CA TRP A 370 -6.70 -19.91 20.88
C TRP A 370 -6.40 -20.65 19.57
N ASN A 371 -5.15 -20.63 19.08
CA ASN A 371 -4.81 -21.27 17.81
C ASN A 371 -5.04 -22.78 17.88
N GLN A 372 -4.73 -23.41 19.01
CA GLN A 372 -5.06 -24.84 19.25
C GLN A 372 -6.56 -25.10 19.18
N ARG A 373 -7.38 -24.24 19.82
CA ARG A 373 -8.85 -24.33 19.75
C ARG A 373 -9.36 -24.10 18.32
N ALA A 374 -8.79 -23.13 17.59
CA ALA A 374 -9.16 -22.81 16.22
C ALA A 374 -8.90 -24.00 15.27
N ARG A 375 -7.77 -24.66 15.39
CA ARG A 375 -7.45 -25.90 14.65
C ARG A 375 -8.42 -27.04 15.01
N ALA A 376 -8.63 -27.28 16.29
CA ALA A 376 -9.50 -28.34 16.76
C ALA A 376 -10.96 -28.15 16.32
N SER A 377 -11.44 -26.91 16.21
CA SER A 377 -12.82 -26.60 15.77
C SER A 377 -13.05 -26.82 14.28
N LYS A 378 -11.99 -26.76 13.45
CA LYS A 378 -12.03 -26.87 11.98
C LYS A 378 -10.83 -27.67 11.48
N PRO A 379 -10.69 -28.96 11.86
CA PRO A 379 -9.47 -29.74 11.59
C PRO A 379 -9.18 -29.95 10.11
N ASP A 380 -10.20 -29.93 9.26
CA ASP A 380 -10.08 -30.09 7.80
C ASP A 380 -9.88 -28.77 7.04
N TRP A 381 -9.82 -27.64 7.74
CA TRP A 381 -9.64 -26.33 7.12
C TRP A 381 -8.17 -25.93 7.14
N MET A 382 -7.75 -25.25 6.07
CA MET A 382 -6.39 -24.70 5.99
C MET A 382 -6.14 -23.68 7.11
N SER A 383 -4.92 -23.67 7.66
CA SER A 383 -4.45 -22.50 8.39
C SER A 383 -4.21 -21.31 7.42
N PRO A 384 -4.18 -20.05 7.91
CA PRO A 384 -3.76 -18.93 7.08
C PRO A 384 -2.39 -19.13 6.43
N ARG A 385 -1.44 -19.78 7.12
CA ARG A 385 -0.10 -20.07 6.62
C ARG A 385 -0.10 -21.13 5.52
N MET A 386 -0.87 -22.19 5.68
CA MET A 386 -1.09 -23.21 4.63
C MET A 386 -1.68 -22.57 3.36
N ALA A 387 -2.65 -21.66 3.51
CA ALA A 387 -3.22 -20.94 2.38
C ALA A 387 -2.17 -20.07 1.66
N TRP A 388 -1.33 -19.33 2.40
CA TRP A 388 -0.25 -18.55 1.80
C TRP A 388 0.81 -19.39 1.13
N ARG A 389 1.10 -20.61 1.64
CA ARG A 389 2.01 -21.56 0.99
C ARG A 389 1.46 -22.04 -0.35
N ALA A 390 0.17 -22.37 -0.40
CA ALA A 390 -0.51 -22.72 -1.65
C ALA A 390 -0.47 -21.57 -2.67
N ILE A 391 -0.77 -20.35 -2.22
CA ILE A 391 -0.70 -19.14 -3.03
C ILE A 391 0.70 -18.93 -3.59
N GLN A 392 1.74 -18.99 -2.74
CA GLN A 392 3.13 -18.79 -3.15
C GLN A 392 3.55 -19.78 -4.25
N SER A 393 3.06 -21.02 -4.20
CA SER A 393 3.38 -22.06 -5.18
C SER A 393 2.71 -21.85 -6.55
N ALA A 394 1.56 -21.16 -6.59
CA ALA A 394 0.78 -20.95 -7.80
C ALA A 394 0.92 -19.53 -8.38
N LEU A 395 1.44 -18.58 -7.60
CA LEU A 395 1.54 -17.18 -8.01
C LEU A 395 2.60 -17.00 -9.10
N PRO A 396 2.28 -16.44 -10.28
CA PRO A 396 3.27 -16.14 -11.30
C PRO A 396 4.32 -15.15 -10.81
N LYS A 397 5.59 -15.37 -11.16
CA LYS A 397 6.71 -14.51 -10.72
C LYS A 397 6.59 -13.04 -11.14
N ASN A 398 5.91 -12.77 -12.24
CA ASN A 398 5.67 -11.41 -12.74
C ASN A 398 4.34 -10.81 -12.27
N ALA A 399 3.55 -11.54 -11.46
CA ALA A 399 2.26 -11.05 -10.99
C ALA A 399 2.40 -9.77 -10.16
N ILE A 400 1.44 -8.85 -10.35
CA ILE A 400 1.21 -7.76 -9.40
C ILE A 400 0.21 -8.28 -8.38
N ILE A 401 0.52 -8.12 -7.11
CA ILE A 401 -0.42 -8.45 -6.04
C ILE A 401 -0.84 -7.20 -5.27
N SER A 402 -2.05 -7.27 -4.76
CA SER A 402 -2.55 -6.31 -3.78
C SER A 402 -2.97 -7.04 -2.52
N SER A 403 -2.48 -6.59 -1.39
CA SER A 403 -2.87 -7.11 -0.08
C SER A 403 -3.73 -6.09 0.65
N ASP A 404 -4.83 -6.54 1.25
CA ASP A 404 -5.61 -5.71 2.15
C ASP A 404 -4.96 -5.63 3.54
N ILE A 405 -5.61 -5.00 4.49
CA ILE A 405 -5.20 -4.99 5.90
C ILE A 405 -5.92 -6.10 6.68
N GLY A 406 -5.34 -6.55 7.77
CA GLY A 406 -5.90 -7.55 8.67
C GLY A 406 -4.98 -8.73 8.91
N ASN A 407 -5.40 -9.64 9.78
CA ASN A 407 -4.59 -10.76 10.26
C ASN A 407 -4.05 -11.66 9.13
N ASN A 408 -4.93 -12.12 8.24
CA ASN A 408 -4.56 -13.07 7.20
C ASN A 408 -3.61 -12.46 6.15
N CYS A 409 -3.85 -11.21 5.78
CA CYS A 409 -2.99 -10.46 4.86
C CYS A 409 -1.64 -10.13 5.50
N ALA A 410 -1.61 -9.83 6.79
CA ALA A 410 -0.37 -9.55 7.51
C ALA A 410 0.51 -10.81 7.66
N ILE A 411 -0.08 -11.98 7.92
CA ILE A 411 0.63 -13.27 7.88
C ILE A 411 1.31 -13.45 6.52
N GLY A 412 0.65 -13.04 5.44
CA GLY A 412 1.20 -13.05 4.09
C GLY A 412 2.48 -12.26 3.90
N ASN A 413 2.83 -11.32 4.79
CA ASN A 413 4.05 -10.52 4.62
C ASN A 413 5.34 -11.36 4.57
N ALA A 414 5.35 -12.55 5.17
CA ALA A 414 6.51 -13.45 5.17
C ALA A 414 6.67 -14.30 3.90
N TYR A 415 5.66 -14.38 3.02
CA TYR A 415 5.62 -15.38 1.95
C TYR A 415 5.97 -14.86 0.54
N PRO A 416 5.26 -13.85 -0.04
CA PRO A 416 5.51 -13.44 -1.41
C PRO A 416 6.86 -12.75 -1.56
N THR A 417 7.57 -13.14 -2.62
CA THR A 417 8.81 -12.50 -3.06
C THR A 417 8.67 -12.06 -4.52
N PHE A 418 9.40 -11.03 -4.90
CA PHE A 418 9.33 -10.41 -6.23
C PHE A 418 10.72 -10.26 -6.80
N GLU A 419 10.84 -10.24 -8.12
CA GLU A 419 12.10 -9.97 -8.81
C GLU A 419 12.21 -8.52 -9.27
N GLU A 420 11.08 -7.79 -9.28
CA GLU A 420 10.97 -6.42 -9.75
C GLU A 420 10.11 -5.58 -8.80
N GLY A 421 10.33 -4.27 -8.80
CA GLY A 421 9.49 -3.33 -8.08
C GLY A 421 8.12 -3.10 -8.73
N ARG A 422 7.24 -2.41 -8.00
CA ARG A 422 5.84 -2.11 -8.40
C ARG A 422 4.97 -3.36 -8.56
N LYS A 423 5.31 -4.41 -7.83
CA LYS A 423 4.59 -5.68 -7.83
C LYS A 423 3.78 -5.94 -6.57
N TYR A 424 4.01 -5.17 -5.51
CA TYR A 424 3.32 -5.34 -4.24
C TYR A 424 2.59 -4.06 -3.83
N LEU A 425 1.27 -4.09 -3.90
CA LEU A 425 0.40 -3.02 -3.46
C LEU A 425 -0.18 -3.36 -2.08
N ALA A 426 -0.25 -2.38 -1.22
CA ALA A 426 -0.84 -2.52 0.10
C ALA A 426 -1.33 -1.16 0.60
N PRO A 427 -2.29 -1.10 1.55
CA PRO A 427 -2.85 0.15 2.01
C PRO A 427 -1.86 1.00 2.82
N GLY A 428 -0.66 0.48 3.08
CA GLY A 428 0.40 1.19 3.79
C GLY A 428 0.04 1.46 5.26
N LEU A 429 0.60 2.53 5.79
CA LEU A 429 0.46 2.85 7.21
C LEU A 429 -0.87 3.50 7.60
N PHE A 430 -1.59 4.06 6.65
CA PHE A 430 -2.96 4.51 6.94
C PHE A 430 -3.87 3.31 7.16
N GLY A 431 -3.66 2.23 6.42
CA GLY A 431 -4.19 0.90 6.68
C GLY A 431 -5.72 0.78 6.62
N PRO A 432 -6.42 1.37 5.64
CA PRO A 432 -7.85 1.15 5.52
C PRO A 432 -8.14 -0.30 5.11
N CYS A 433 -9.17 -0.89 5.69
CA CYS A 433 -9.78 -2.08 5.13
C CYS A 433 -10.55 -1.75 3.84
N GLY A 434 -10.66 -2.73 2.93
CA GLY A 434 -11.31 -2.55 1.63
C GLY A 434 -10.39 -2.02 0.52
N TYR A 435 -9.07 -2.11 0.70
CA TYR A 435 -8.08 -1.68 -0.28
C TYR A 435 -7.77 -2.73 -1.34
N GLY A 436 -7.73 -4.01 -0.97
CA GLY A 436 -7.20 -5.10 -1.79
C GLY A 436 -7.89 -5.25 -3.15
N LEU A 437 -9.21 -5.26 -3.17
CA LEU A 437 -9.99 -5.37 -4.41
C LEU A 437 -9.87 -4.12 -5.29
N PRO A 438 -10.13 -2.90 -4.82
CA PRO A 438 -10.07 -1.73 -5.70
C PRO A 438 -8.67 -1.47 -6.27
N SER A 439 -7.63 -1.57 -5.44
CA SER A 439 -6.26 -1.29 -5.90
C SER A 439 -5.78 -2.27 -6.97
N ILE A 440 -6.19 -3.56 -6.90
CA ILE A 440 -5.82 -4.53 -7.93
C ILE A 440 -6.56 -4.28 -9.25
N ILE A 441 -7.78 -3.75 -9.21
CA ILE A 441 -8.50 -3.29 -10.41
C ILE A 441 -7.69 -2.17 -11.10
N GLY A 442 -7.28 -1.16 -10.32
CA GLY A 442 -6.43 -0.08 -10.82
C GLY A 442 -5.11 -0.57 -11.42
N ALA A 443 -4.45 -1.52 -10.77
CA ALA A 443 -3.24 -2.15 -11.28
C ALA A 443 -3.47 -2.89 -12.61
N LYS A 444 -4.59 -3.58 -12.77
CA LYS A 444 -4.92 -4.27 -14.04
C LYS A 444 -5.22 -3.30 -15.18
N ILE A 445 -5.86 -2.17 -14.88
CA ILE A 445 -6.04 -1.09 -15.86
C ILE A 445 -4.68 -0.56 -16.33
N ALA A 446 -3.73 -0.39 -15.40
CA ALA A 446 -2.39 0.09 -15.67
C ALA A 446 -1.50 -0.90 -16.44
N CYS A 447 -1.63 -2.19 -16.14
CA CYS A 447 -0.75 -3.26 -16.61
C CYS A 447 -1.57 -4.43 -17.17
N ARG A 448 -2.20 -4.23 -18.33
CA ARG A 448 -3.16 -5.19 -18.92
C ARG A 448 -2.56 -6.55 -19.23
N ASP A 449 -1.28 -6.59 -19.61
CA ASP A 449 -0.57 -7.80 -20.05
C ASP A 449 0.09 -8.56 -18.89
N VAL A 450 -0.10 -8.10 -17.65
CA VAL A 450 0.48 -8.71 -16.46
C VAL A 450 -0.63 -9.34 -15.63
N PRO A 451 -0.43 -10.57 -15.09
CA PRO A 451 -1.39 -11.16 -14.17
C PRO A 451 -1.48 -10.35 -12.88
N VAL A 452 -2.70 -10.20 -12.36
CA VAL A 452 -2.95 -9.47 -11.12
C VAL A 452 -3.76 -10.31 -10.15
N VAL A 453 -3.40 -10.30 -8.87
CA VAL A 453 -4.10 -11.05 -7.82
C VAL A 453 -4.28 -10.18 -6.59
N GLY A 454 -5.53 -9.93 -6.20
CA GLY A 454 -5.89 -9.24 -4.96
C GLY A 454 -6.10 -10.22 -3.81
N PHE A 455 -5.71 -9.83 -2.60
CA PHE A 455 -5.91 -10.60 -1.37
C PHE A 455 -6.63 -9.75 -0.34
N ALA A 456 -7.69 -10.29 0.26
CA ALA A 456 -8.42 -9.63 1.33
C ALA A 456 -8.94 -10.66 2.34
N GLY A 457 -9.04 -10.28 3.63
CA GLY A 457 -9.88 -10.99 4.59
C GLY A 457 -11.35 -10.73 4.28
N ASP A 458 -12.22 -11.61 4.74
CA ASP A 458 -13.67 -11.51 4.49
C ASP A 458 -14.30 -10.22 5.02
N GLY A 459 -13.89 -9.73 6.17
CA GLY A 459 -14.35 -8.43 6.69
C GLY A 459 -13.89 -7.26 5.83
N ALA A 460 -12.63 -7.22 5.44
CA ALA A 460 -12.10 -6.16 4.59
C ALA A 460 -12.71 -6.20 3.18
N PHE A 461 -12.89 -7.39 2.61
CA PHE A 461 -13.54 -7.57 1.32
C PHE A 461 -14.98 -7.06 1.33
N GLY A 462 -15.73 -7.32 2.42
CA GLY A 462 -17.10 -6.87 2.58
C GLY A 462 -17.29 -5.36 2.45
N ILE A 463 -16.26 -4.55 2.77
CA ILE A 463 -16.31 -3.08 2.64
C ILE A 463 -16.31 -2.65 1.16
N ALA A 464 -15.58 -3.35 0.30
CA ALA A 464 -15.46 -3.01 -1.13
C ALA A 464 -16.30 -3.92 -2.03
N VAL A 465 -17.16 -4.76 -1.46
CA VAL A 465 -17.91 -5.79 -2.20
C VAL A 465 -18.79 -5.26 -3.32
N THR A 466 -19.27 -4.02 -3.19
CA THR A 466 -20.08 -3.35 -4.20
C THR A 466 -19.37 -3.23 -5.55
N GLU A 467 -18.04 -3.21 -5.56
CA GLU A 467 -17.25 -3.14 -6.80
C GLU A 467 -17.42 -4.38 -7.70
N LEU A 468 -17.93 -5.51 -7.18
CA LEU A 468 -18.30 -6.66 -8.01
C LEU A 468 -19.34 -6.28 -9.07
N THR A 469 -20.25 -5.36 -8.75
CA THR A 469 -21.26 -4.86 -9.71
C THR A 469 -20.66 -4.00 -10.82
N ALA A 470 -19.58 -3.26 -10.52
CA ALA A 470 -18.86 -2.49 -11.53
C ALA A 470 -18.02 -3.42 -12.43
N ILE A 471 -17.17 -4.27 -11.86
CA ILE A 471 -16.27 -5.15 -12.63
C ILE A 471 -16.99 -6.32 -13.32
N GLY A 472 -18.26 -6.55 -13.03
CA GLY A 472 -19.13 -7.45 -13.79
C GLY A 472 -19.49 -6.92 -15.17
N ARG A 473 -19.29 -5.63 -15.44
CA ARG A 473 -19.50 -5.02 -16.75
C ARG A 473 -18.35 -5.38 -17.70
N LYS A 474 -18.66 -5.52 -18.99
CA LYS A 474 -17.73 -6.04 -20.01
C LYS A 474 -16.50 -5.16 -20.28
N GLU A 475 -16.60 -3.85 -20.04
CA GLU A 475 -15.53 -2.89 -20.29
C GLU A 475 -14.40 -2.97 -19.26
N TRP A 476 -14.63 -3.60 -18.11
CA TRP A 476 -13.61 -3.72 -17.07
C TRP A 476 -12.62 -4.85 -17.35
N PRO A 477 -11.31 -4.62 -17.11
CA PRO A 477 -10.33 -5.67 -17.34
C PRO A 477 -10.44 -6.78 -16.29
N PRO A 478 -10.13 -8.05 -16.66
CA PRO A 478 -10.29 -9.20 -15.78
C PRO A 478 -9.25 -9.20 -14.66
N ILE A 479 -9.67 -9.59 -13.46
CA ILE A 479 -8.82 -9.72 -12.28
C ILE A 479 -9.01 -11.08 -11.60
N THR A 480 -8.09 -11.43 -10.70
CA THR A 480 -8.26 -12.53 -9.74
C THR A 480 -8.24 -11.96 -8.33
N ILE A 481 -9.19 -12.38 -7.49
CA ILE A 481 -9.26 -12.01 -6.08
C ILE A 481 -9.37 -13.26 -5.20
N VAL A 482 -8.58 -13.33 -4.14
CA VAL A 482 -8.65 -14.38 -3.12
C VAL A 482 -9.16 -13.75 -1.82
N VAL A 483 -10.27 -14.27 -1.32
CA VAL A 483 -10.87 -13.85 -0.05
C VAL A 483 -10.60 -14.93 0.98
N PHE A 484 -9.81 -14.60 2.00
CA PHE A 484 -9.61 -15.46 3.16
C PHE A 484 -10.86 -15.49 4.03
N ARG A 485 -11.59 -16.59 3.98
CA ARG A 485 -12.88 -16.74 4.62
C ARG A 485 -12.76 -17.49 5.94
N ASN A 486 -12.73 -16.76 7.05
CA ASN A 486 -12.67 -17.32 8.40
C ASN A 486 -13.73 -16.74 9.38
N TYR A 487 -14.65 -15.94 8.88
CA TYR A 487 -15.80 -15.39 9.60
C TYR A 487 -15.43 -14.53 10.81
N GLN A 488 -14.34 -13.75 10.72
CA GLN A 488 -13.91 -12.92 11.84
C GLN A 488 -13.06 -11.71 11.44
N TRP A 489 -13.11 -10.68 12.27
CA TRP A 489 -12.12 -9.62 12.32
C TRP A 489 -10.88 -10.09 13.12
N GLY A 490 -10.00 -10.87 12.49
CA GLY A 490 -8.95 -11.59 13.18
C GLY A 490 -7.94 -10.73 13.93
N ALA A 491 -7.61 -9.54 13.42
CA ALA A 491 -6.68 -8.63 14.09
C ALA A 491 -7.25 -8.13 15.43
N GLU A 492 -8.52 -7.76 15.46
CA GLU A 492 -9.19 -7.28 16.67
C GLU A 492 -9.49 -8.42 17.65
N LYS A 493 -9.83 -9.60 17.13
CA LYS A 493 -10.00 -10.80 17.94
C LYS A 493 -8.71 -11.18 18.67
N ARG A 494 -7.56 -11.04 18.00
CA ARG A 494 -6.24 -11.24 18.62
C ARG A 494 -6.03 -10.32 19.82
N ASN A 495 -6.39 -9.05 19.69
CA ASN A 495 -6.30 -8.09 20.78
C ASN A 495 -7.23 -8.47 21.96
N SER A 496 -8.45 -8.91 21.66
CA SER A 496 -9.41 -9.37 22.68
C SER A 496 -8.88 -10.59 23.43
N THR A 497 -8.24 -11.52 22.73
CA THR A 497 -7.61 -12.71 23.36
C THR A 497 -6.45 -12.31 24.28
N LEU A 498 -5.61 -11.35 23.87
CA LEU A 498 -4.42 -10.97 24.63
C LEU A 498 -4.72 -10.12 25.87
N TRP A 499 -5.71 -9.23 25.80
CA TRP A 499 -5.88 -8.18 26.80
C TRP A 499 -7.25 -8.14 27.45
N TYR A 500 -8.27 -8.81 26.86
CA TYR A 500 -9.67 -8.67 27.29
C TYR A 500 -10.34 -10.02 27.57
N ASN A 501 -9.58 -11.08 27.89
CA ASN A 501 -10.07 -12.39 28.29
C ASN A 501 -11.13 -12.98 27.33
N ASP A 502 -10.85 -12.93 26.02
CA ASP A 502 -11.74 -13.43 24.96
C ASP A 502 -13.13 -12.73 24.92
N ASN A 503 -13.23 -11.51 25.41
CA ASN A 503 -14.46 -10.72 25.27
C ASN A 503 -14.59 -10.20 23.85
N PHE A 504 -15.27 -10.96 22.98
CA PHE A 504 -15.40 -10.67 21.56
C PHE A 504 -16.60 -9.78 21.28
N VAL A 505 -16.35 -8.51 20.96
CA VAL A 505 -17.38 -7.52 20.60
C VAL A 505 -17.25 -7.14 19.15
N GLY A 506 -18.23 -7.52 18.31
CA GLY A 506 -18.25 -7.19 16.88
C GLY A 506 -17.14 -7.86 16.04
N THR A 507 -16.50 -8.91 16.55
CA THR A 507 -15.41 -9.59 15.87
C THR A 507 -15.84 -10.75 15.00
N GLU A 508 -17.08 -11.25 15.19
CA GLU A 508 -17.64 -12.37 14.42
C GLU A 508 -18.39 -11.86 13.19
N LEU A 509 -18.24 -12.55 12.08
CA LEU A 509 -18.93 -12.27 10.81
C LEU A 509 -19.93 -13.39 10.50
N ASP A 510 -20.97 -13.05 9.72
CA ASP A 510 -22.01 -13.98 9.33
C ASP A 510 -21.47 -15.12 8.44
N PRO A 511 -21.63 -16.39 8.85
CA PRO A 511 -21.19 -17.54 8.06
C PRO A 511 -22.06 -17.83 6.83
N GLU A 512 -23.28 -17.33 6.76
CA GLU A 512 -24.24 -17.61 5.68
C GLU A 512 -23.90 -16.85 4.38
N VAL A 513 -23.16 -15.74 4.47
CA VAL A 513 -22.76 -14.98 3.29
C VAL A 513 -21.72 -15.74 2.49
N SER A 514 -21.97 -15.97 1.20
CA SER A 514 -21.00 -16.52 0.23
C SER A 514 -20.57 -15.47 -0.79
N TYR A 515 -19.31 -15.07 -0.74
CA TYR A 515 -18.76 -14.13 -1.72
C TYR A 515 -18.57 -14.75 -3.10
N ALA A 516 -18.27 -16.06 -3.16
CA ALA A 516 -18.20 -16.78 -4.44
C ALA A 516 -19.55 -16.79 -5.18
N ASP A 517 -20.65 -16.97 -4.46
CA ASP A 517 -21.97 -16.98 -5.05
C ASP A 517 -22.44 -15.54 -5.40
N LEU A 518 -22.05 -14.55 -4.60
CA LEU A 518 -22.27 -13.14 -4.93
C LEU A 518 -21.51 -12.74 -6.21
N ALA A 519 -20.27 -13.19 -6.38
CA ALA A 519 -19.52 -12.96 -7.61
C ALA A 519 -20.24 -13.55 -8.84
N LYS A 520 -20.78 -14.77 -8.74
CA LYS A 520 -21.58 -15.38 -9.80
C LYS A 520 -22.84 -14.58 -10.11
N ALA A 521 -23.53 -14.07 -9.10
CA ALA A 521 -24.70 -13.20 -9.27
C ALA A 521 -24.36 -11.89 -10.00
N CYS A 522 -23.11 -11.41 -9.89
CA CYS A 522 -22.59 -10.26 -10.64
C CYS A 522 -22.02 -10.63 -12.04
N GLY A 523 -22.18 -11.87 -12.50
CA GLY A 523 -21.70 -12.32 -13.81
C GLY A 523 -20.21 -12.72 -13.84
N LEU A 524 -19.58 -12.89 -12.70
CA LEU A 524 -18.18 -13.27 -12.54
C LEU A 524 -18.04 -14.78 -12.24
N GLN A 525 -16.81 -15.28 -12.22
CA GLN A 525 -16.55 -16.62 -11.72
C GLN A 525 -16.38 -16.59 -10.20
N GLY A 526 -17.00 -17.55 -9.50
CA GLY A 526 -16.86 -17.73 -8.05
C GLY A 526 -16.50 -19.18 -7.72
N VAL A 527 -15.47 -19.39 -6.91
CA VAL A 527 -14.94 -20.70 -6.52
C VAL A 527 -14.73 -20.73 -5.01
N LYS A 528 -14.99 -21.88 -4.36
CA LYS A 528 -14.62 -22.15 -2.97
C LYS A 528 -13.51 -23.18 -2.93
N ALA A 529 -12.44 -22.90 -2.20
CA ALA A 529 -11.31 -23.78 -1.99
C ALA A 529 -11.14 -24.07 -0.49
N ARG A 530 -11.10 -25.34 -0.11
CA ARG A 530 -11.01 -25.81 1.28
C ARG A 530 -9.67 -26.42 1.64
N THR A 531 -8.93 -26.91 0.63
CA THR A 531 -7.62 -27.52 0.80
C THR A 531 -6.53 -26.73 0.08
N GLN A 532 -5.26 -26.98 0.44
CA GLN A 532 -4.12 -26.33 -0.21
C GLN A 532 -4.09 -26.65 -1.72
N ASP A 533 -4.39 -27.89 -2.10
CA ASP A 533 -4.40 -28.29 -3.51
C ASP A 533 -5.54 -27.60 -4.27
N GLU A 534 -6.75 -27.58 -3.71
CA GLU A 534 -7.88 -26.85 -4.31
C GLU A 534 -7.56 -25.35 -4.48
N LEU A 535 -6.94 -24.71 -3.48
CA LEU A 535 -6.58 -23.28 -3.57
C LEU A 535 -5.49 -23.04 -4.61
N ARG A 536 -4.45 -23.88 -4.64
CA ARG A 536 -3.38 -23.81 -5.64
C ARG A 536 -3.95 -23.93 -7.06
N ASP A 537 -4.76 -24.96 -7.30
CA ASP A 537 -5.30 -25.28 -8.61
C ASP A 537 -6.33 -24.23 -9.05
N ALA A 538 -7.18 -23.75 -8.13
CA ALA A 538 -8.12 -22.66 -8.38
C ALA A 538 -7.40 -21.36 -8.74
N LEU A 539 -6.32 -21.01 -8.04
CA LEU A 539 -5.54 -19.81 -8.32
C LEU A 539 -4.83 -19.91 -9.67
N ALA A 540 -4.19 -21.04 -9.97
CA ALA A 540 -3.55 -21.27 -11.26
C ALA A 540 -4.55 -21.15 -12.42
N LYS A 541 -5.73 -21.78 -12.28
CA LYS A 541 -6.82 -21.69 -13.25
C LYS A 541 -7.37 -20.27 -13.39
N ALA A 542 -7.59 -19.56 -12.29
CA ALA A 542 -8.10 -18.19 -12.30
C ALA A 542 -7.14 -17.23 -13.01
N VAL A 543 -5.84 -17.37 -12.79
CA VAL A 543 -4.81 -16.58 -13.50
C VAL A 543 -4.78 -16.91 -14.99
N GLU A 544 -4.91 -18.19 -15.36
CA GLU A 544 -5.01 -18.59 -16.76
C GLU A 544 -6.27 -17.99 -17.42
N ASP A 545 -7.43 -18.10 -16.77
CA ASP A 545 -8.69 -17.54 -17.25
C ASP A 545 -8.65 -16.01 -17.37
N GLN A 546 -7.98 -15.34 -16.42
CA GLN A 546 -7.74 -13.90 -16.48
C GLN A 546 -6.94 -13.52 -17.74
N MET A 547 -5.83 -14.21 -18.00
CA MET A 547 -4.89 -13.82 -19.05
C MET A 547 -5.27 -14.29 -20.44
N LYS A 548 -5.92 -15.47 -20.55
CA LYS A 548 -6.25 -16.08 -21.84
C LYS A 548 -7.71 -15.93 -22.25
N HIS A 549 -8.61 -15.85 -21.27
CA HIS A 549 -10.06 -15.89 -21.51
C HIS A 549 -10.80 -14.64 -21.08
N GLY A 550 -10.10 -13.64 -20.54
CA GLY A 550 -10.70 -12.37 -20.13
C GLY A 550 -11.71 -12.49 -18.98
N LYS A 551 -11.53 -13.46 -18.08
CA LYS A 551 -12.49 -13.75 -17.01
C LYS A 551 -11.96 -13.29 -15.64
N THR A 552 -12.84 -12.64 -14.91
CA THR A 552 -12.60 -12.32 -13.48
C THR A 552 -13.06 -13.47 -12.61
N THR A 553 -12.20 -13.88 -11.66
CA THR A 553 -12.49 -14.96 -10.73
C THR A 553 -12.31 -14.50 -9.28
N LEU A 554 -13.30 -14.79 -8.44
CA LEU A 554 -13.22 -14.68 -6.99
C LEU A 554 -13.08 -16.09 -6.39
N ILE A 555 -12.05 -16.27 -5.58
CA ILE A 555 -11.78 -17.51 -4.85
C ILE A 555 -12.02 -17.27 -3.37
N GLU A 556 -13.03 -17.93 -2.76
CA GLU A 556 -13.16 -18.02 -1.31
C GLU A 556 -12.23 -19.12 -0.79
N ALA A 557 -11.13 -18.72 -0.17
CA ALA A 557 -10.23 -19.64 0.53
C ALA A 557 -10.74 -19.88 1.95
N MET A 558 -11.29 -21.07 2.19
CA MET A 558 -11.87 -21.46 3.48
C MET A 558 -10.74 -21.79 4.45
N ILE A 559 -10.51 -20.93 5.42
CA ILE A 559 -9.43 -21.06 6.39
C ILE A 559 -9.96 -21.08 7.81
N ASN A 560 -9.22 -21.70 8.73
CA ASN A 560 -9.55 -21.70 10.14
C ASN A 560 -9.34 -20.30 10.78
N GLN A 561 -9.64 -20.18 12.05
CA GLN A 561 -9.59 -18.92 12.80
C GLN A 561 -8.25 -18.68 13.51
N GLU A 562 -7.16 -19.27 13.06
CA GLU A 562 -5.84 -18.99 13.61
C GLU A 562 -5.43 -17.53 13.46
N LEU A 563 -4.70 -17.03 14.44
CA LEU A 563 -4.26 -15.65 14.56
C LEU A 563 -2.74 -15.56 14.42
N GLY A 564 -2.25 -14.52 13.74
CA GLY A 564 -0.83 -14.23 13.63
C GLY A 564 -0.25 -13.58 14.89
N GLU A 565 1.01 -13.16 14.80
CA GLU A 565 1.68 -12.38 15.84
C GLU A 565 0.91 -11.10 16.21
N PRO A 566 0.88 -10.68 17.48
CA PRO A 566 0.22 -9.44 17.89
C PRO A 566 0.99 -8.22 17.40
N PHE A 567 0.28 -7.20 16.88
CA PHE A 567 0.92 -6.01 16.33
C PHE A 567 1.02 -4.82 17.31
N ARG A 568 0.27 -4.82 18.41
CA ARG A 568 0.27 -3.72 19.39
C ARG A 568 0.71 -4.20 20.77
N ARG A 569 1.97 -4.55 20.92
CA ARG A 569 2.50 -5.02 22.21
C ARG A 569 2.76 -3.90 23.20
N ASP A 570 3.00 -2.69 22.73
CA ASP A 570 3.42 -1.52 23.51
C ASP A 570 2.27 -0.55 23.83
N ALA A 571 1.22 -0.52 23.01
CA ALA A 571 0.15 0.46 23.09
C ALA A 571 -1.09 -0.02 23.85
N MET A 572 -1.26 -1.35 24.02
CA MET A 572 -2.43 -1.92 24.70
C MET A 572 -2.01 -2.53 26.04
N LYS A 573 -2.64 -2.09 27.09
CA LYS A 573 -2.50 -2.63 28.45
C LYS A 573 -3.83 -3.22 28.89
N LYS A 574 -3.81 -4.19 29.81
CA LYS A 574 -5.04 -4.64 30.46
C LYS A 574 -5.79 -3.42 31.02
N PRO A 575 -7.11 -3.36 30.85
CA PRO A 575 -7.90 -2.31 31.46
C PRO A 575 -7.61 -2.22 32.96
N VAL A 576 -7.39 -1.01 33.45
CA VAL A 576 -7.32 -0.77 34.89
C VAL A 576 -8.76 -0.85 35.40
N GLU A 577 -9.03 -1.73 36.37
CA GLU A 577 -10.31 -1.70 37.08
C GLU A 577 -10.44 -0.35 37.77
N VAL A 578 -11.44 0.42 37.38
CA VAL A 578 -11.78 1.66 38.07
C VAL A 578 -12.62 1.27 39.27
N ALA A 579 -12.08 1.45 40.49
CA ALA A 579 -12.80 1.16 41.72
C ALA A 579 -14.15 1.88 41.74
N GLY A 580 -15.23 1.13 42.01
CA GLY A 580 -16.57 1.66 42.17
C GLY A 580 -17.48 1.61 40.94
N ILE A 581 -17.03 1.05 39.80
CA ILE A 581 -17.90 0.79 38.64
C ILE A 581 -18.03 -0.71 38.48
N SER A 582 -19.22 -1.27 38.75
CA SER A 582 -19.52 -2.67 38.46
C SER A 582 -20.12 -2.83 37.06
N ALA A 583 -20.05 -4.04 36.50
CA ALA A 583 -20.71 -4.34 35.22
C ALA A 583 -22.23 -4.12 35.24
N SER A 584 -22.87 -4.24 36.42
CA SER A 584 -24.27 -3.92 36.61
C SER A 584 -24.58 -2.42 36.49
N ASP A 585 -23.62 -1.56 36.90
CA ASP A 585 -23.79 -0.09 36.85
C ASP A 585 -23.67 0.46 35.43
N MET A 586 -23.07 -0.32 34.52
CA MET A 586 -22.87 0.02 33.12
C MET A 586 -24.07 -0.35 32.23
N ARG A 587 -25.02 -1.14 32.73
CA ARG A 587 -26.21 -1.50 31.97
C ARG A 587 -27.24 -0.39 32.06
N PRO A 588 -27.85 0.06 30.93
CA PRO A 588 -29.02 0.92 31.02
C PRO A 588 -30.07 0.26 31.90
N GLN A 589 -30.51 0.95 32.93
CA GLN A 589 -31.71 0.52 33.64
C GLN A 589 -32.84 0.60 32.62
N LEU A 590 -33.35 -0.55 32.18
CA LEU A 590 -34.60 -0.62 31.45
C LEU A 590 -35.63 0.02 32.38
N LEU A 591 -36.11 1.20 31.99
CA LEU A 591 -37.28 1.79 32.63
C LEU A 591 -38.39 0.76 32.55
N ALA A 592 -38.83 0.26 33.73
CA ALA A 592 -39.88 -0.72 33.86
C ALA A 592 -41.23 -0.17 33.39
#